data_7a3b94fcdce0874e7b2811931f144f7f
#
_entry.id   7a3b94fcdce0874e7b2811931f144f7f
#
_cell.length_a   1.000
_cell.length_b   1.000
_cell.length_c   1.000
_cell.angle_alpha   90.00
_cell.angle_beta   90.00
_cell.angle_gamma   90.00
#
_symmetry.space_group_name_H-M   'P 1'
#
loop_
_entity.id
_entity.type
_entity.pdbx_description
1 polymer ?
#
loop_
_entity_poly.entity_id
_entity_poly.type
_entity_poly.pdbx_seq_one_letter_code
_entity_poly.pdbx_strand_id
1 'polypeptide(L)'
;LPKDKGTSYVLDFARGSELTVYFQSPDTSELISLREAADKAGLLGKRVFVEKGDWKKIHLASNLADALVVAPAATKSVNEKEFMRALRPGGVALLGNKTSIKPRNKETDNWSHTYHGPDNNPQSTDKVARAPYLTQFVAEPKFSPMPQVSVGAGGRIFKAFGHIAHKANQNAVL
;
A
#
# COMPACT_ATOMS: atom_id res chain seq x y z
N LEU A 1 4.28 -9.35 21.76
CA LEU A 1 5.56 -10.01 21.50
C LEU A 1 6.52 -9.67 22.63
N PRO A 2 7.41 -10.58 23.08
CA PRO A 2 8.50 -10.22 23.98
C PRO A 2 9.31 -9.09 23.38
N LYS A 3 9.79 -8.12 24.18
CA LYS A 3 10.46 -6.90 23.71
C LYS A 3 11.60 -7.17 22.70
N ASP A 4 12.31 -8.28 22.85
CA ASP A 4 13.43 -8.65 21.97
C ASP A 4 13.00 -9.37 20.68
N LYS A 5 11.78 -9.92 20.62
CA LYS A 5 11.27 -10.64 19.44
C LYS A 5 10.57 -9.73 18.43
N GLY A 6 10.09 -8.55 18.84
CA GLY A 6 9.41 -7.61 17.95
C GLY A 6 10.33 -7.05 16.84
N THR A 7 11.51 -6.63 17.26
CA THR A 7 12.56 -6.10 16.35
C THR A 7 13.03 -7.17 15.37
N SER A 8 13.30 -8.40 15.86
CA SER A 8 13.68 -9.54 15.03
C SER A 8 12.60 -9.86 13.99
N TYR A 9 11.34 -9.89 14.38
CA TYR A 9 10.22 -10.18 13.47
C TYR A 9 10.14 -9.20 12.29
N VAL A 10 10.27 -7.89 12.54
CA VAL A 10 10.23 -6.86 11.49
C VAL A 10 11.38 -7.05 10.50
N LEU A 11 12.58 -7.33 11.00
CA LEU A 11 13.76 -7.51 10.15
C LEU A 11 13.72 -8.82 9.36
N ASP A 12 13.31 -9.91 10.00
CA ASP A 12 13.20 -11.21 9.34
C ASP A 12 12.15 -11.17 8.24
N PHE A 13 11.04 -10.47 8.49
CA PHE A 13 10.00 -10.27 7.50
C PHE A 13 10.49 -9.42 6.32
N ALA A 14 11.21 -8.32 6.58
CA ALA A 14 11.75 -7.48 5.54
C ALA A 14 12.85 -8.18 4.72
N ARG A 15 13.68 -9.05 5.34
CA ARG A 15 14.73 -9.82 4.66
C ARG A 15 14.16 -10.98 3.85
N GLY A 16 13.15 -11.65 4.37
CA GLY A 16 12.53 -12.82 3.74
C GLY A 16 11.49 -12.49 2.66
N SER A 17 11.27 -11.22 2.33
CA SER A 17 10.27 -10.79 1.37
C SER A 17 10.71 -9.54 0.60
N GLU A 18 10.00 -9.17 -0.46
CA GLU A 18 10.16 -7.90 -1.19
C GLU A 18 9.33 -6.75 -0.57
N LEU A 19 8.69 -6.97 0.57
CA LEU A 19 7.77 -6.01 1.17
C LEU A 19 8.49 -4.81 1.80
N THR A 20 7.87 -3.66 1.73
CA THR A 20 8.22 -2.48 2.52
C THR A 20 7.45 -2.52 3.82
N VAL A 21 8.15 -2.39 4.94
CA VAL A 21 7.58 -2.45 6.29
C VAL A 21 7.54 -1.05 6.88
N TYR A 22 6.37 -0.60 7.24
CA TYR A 22 6.16 0.60 8.05
C TYR A 22 5.82 0.18 9.48
N PHE A 23 6.64 0.59 10.43
CA PHE A 23 6.47 0.27 11.84
C PHE A 23 6.15 1.54 12.63
N GLN A 24 5.11 1.49 13.44
CA GLN A 24 4.68 2.59 14.29
C GLN A 24 4.49 2.11 15.73
N SER A 25 5.08 2.82 16.68
CA SER A 25 4.93 2.55 18.12
C SER A 25 5.01 3.85 18.94
N PRO A 26 4.32 3.95 20.09
CA PRO A 26 4.54 5.01 21.06
C PRO A 26 5.79 4.79 21.91
N ASP A 27 6.32 3.56 21.99
CA ASP A 27 7.47 3.20 22.82
C ASP A 27 8.79 3.62 22.15
N THR A 28 9.41 4.63 22.71
CA THR A 28 10.68 5.18 22.19
C THR A 28 11.82 4.15 22.25
N SER A 29 11.85 3.26 23.24
CA SER A 29 12.91 2.26 23.38
C SER A 29 12.82 1.21 22.26
N GLU A 30 11.61 0.80 21.92
CA GLU A 30 11.34 -0.12 20.81
C GLU A 30 11.74 0.50 19.46
N LEU A 31 11.44 1.79 19.26
CA LEU A 31 11.80 2.52 18.04
C LEU A 31 13.32 2.65 17.87
N ILE A 32 14.05 2.97 18.94
CA ILE A 32 15.51 3.08 18.90
C ILE A 32 16.12 1.73 18.55
N SER A 33 15.73 0.66 19.25
CA SER A 33 16.25 -0.69 19.01
C SER A 33 15.99 -1.15 17.58
N LEU A 34 14.80 -0.88 17.03
CA LEU A 34 14.46 -1.26 15.67
C LEU A 34 15.22 -0.42 14.64
N ARG A 35 15.37 0.88 14.85
CA ARG A 35 16.16 1.76 13.95
C ARG A 35 17.61 1.32 13.88
N GLU A 36 18.26 1.09 15.02
CA GLU A 36 19.64 0.62 15.07
C GLU A 36 19.83 -0.73 14.36
N ALA A 37 18.91 -1.67 14.59
CA ALA A 37 18.97 -2.98 13.97
C ALA A 37 18.69 -2.92 12.46
N ALA A 38 17.76 -2.08 12.02
CA ALA A 38 17.43 -1.86 10.61
C ALA A 38 18.57 -1.13 9.87
N ASP A 39 19.22 -0.16 10.53
CA ASP A 39 20.39 0.55 10.00
C ASP A 39 21.58 -0.40 9.80
N LYS A 40 21.94 -1.18 10.82
CA LYS A 40 22.96 -2.23 10.72
C LYS A 40 22.70 -3.23 9.61
N ALA A 41 21.42 -3.48 9.30
CA ALA A 41 21.00 -4.36 8.21
C ALA A 41 20.95 -3.66 6.84
N GLY A 42 21.19 -2.36 6.75
CA GLY A 42 21.09 -1.56 5.53
C GLY A 42 19.66 -1.42 4.98
N LEU A 43 18.65 -1.61 5.83
CA LEU A 43 17.22 -1.62 5.49
C LEU A 43 16.49 -0.33 5.89
N LEU A 44 17.04 0.43 6.84
CA LEU A 44 16.42 1.67 7.34
C LEU A 44 16.28 2.70 6.22
N GLY A 45 15.08 3.27 6.07
CA GLY A 45 14.77 4.27 5.04
C GLY A 45 14.69 3.72 3.61
N LYS A 46 14.95 2.42 3.41
CA LYS A 46 14.82 1.76 2.11
C LYS A 46 13.61 0.82 2.10
N ARG A 47 13.56 -0.10 3.06
CA ARG A 47 12.52 -1.11 3.18
C ARG A 47 11.88 -1.17 4.56
N VAL A 48 12.52 -0.60 5.58
CA VAL A 48 11.98 -0.48 6.94
C VAL A 48 11.92 1.00 7.30
N PHE A 49 10.72 1.47 7.56
CA PHE A 49 10.41 2.82 8.02
C PHE A 49 9.88 2.75 9.43
N VAL A 50 10.42 3.56 10.34
CA VAL A 50 10.13 3.48 11.78
C VAL A 50 9.70 4.85 12.28
N GLU A 51 8.46 4.96 12.71
CA GLU A 51 7.84 6.20 13.13
C GLU A 51 7.30 6.15 14.56
N LYS A 52 7.43 7.28 15.28
CA LYS A 52 6.78 7.45 16.57
C LYS A 52 5.33 7.89 16.36
N GLY A 53 4.40 7.14 16.95
CA GLY A 53 2.98 7.48 16.89
C GLY A 53 2.18 6.66 17.88
N ASP A 54 1.04 7.21 18.31
CA ASP A 54 0.11 6.45 19.13
C ASP A 54 -0.63 5.38 18.29
N TRP A 55 -1.36 4.50 18.97
CA TRP A 55 -2.11 3.45 18.31
C TRP A 55 -3.51 3.89 17.85
N LYS A 56 -3.89 5.15 18.10
CA LYS A 56 -5.20 5.68 17.72
C LYS A 56 -5.25 6.11 16.26
N LYS A 57 -4.09 6.56 15.73
CA LYS A 57 -3.95 7.05 14.36
C LYS A 57 -2.76 6.42 13.67
N ILE A 58 -2.99 5.80 12.53
CA ILE A 58 -1.93 5.26 11.66
C ILE A 58 -1.45 6.37 10.73
N HIS A 59 -0.15 6.66 10.74
CA HIS A 59 0.45 7.76 9.97
C HIS A 59 0.67 7.38 8.49
N LEU A 60 -0.26 6.64 7.93
CA LEU A 60 -0.30 6.30 6.52
C LEU A 60 -1.52 6.95 5.85
N ALA A 61 -1.42 7.23 4.57
CA ALA A 61 -2.55 7.66 3.76
C ALA A 61 -3.66 6.60 3.73
N SER A 62 -4.88 7.03 3.39
CA SER A 62 -5.99 6.11 3.19
C SER A 62 -5.73 5.19 2.01
N ASN A 63 -6.15 3.94 2.10
CA ASN A 63 -6.04 2.93 1.04
C ASN A 63 -4.61 2.59 0.60
N LEU A 64 -3.62 2.70 1.48
CA LEU A 64 -2.22 2.50 1.13
C LEU A 64 -1.69 1.11 1.50
N ALA A 65 -1.98 0.61 2.71
CA ALA A 65 -1.38 -0.61 3.21
C ALA A 65 -2.00 -1.88 2.58
N ASP A 66 -1.16 -2.80 2.12
CA ASP A 66 -1.58 -4.14 1.67
C ASP A 66 -1.99 -5.03 2.84
N ALA A 67 -1.22 -4.97 3.91
CA ALA A 67 -1.48 -5.70 5.14
C ALA A 67 -1.16 -4.84 6.37
N LEU A 68 -1.85 -5.12 7.46
CA LEU A 68 -1.65 -4.47 8.74
C LEU A 68 -1.59 -5.54 9.83
N VAL A 69 -0.51 -5.54 10.59
CA VAL A 69 -0.32 -6.46 11.74
C VAL A 69 -0.36 -5.65 13.01
N VAL A 70 -1.33 -5.94 13.87
CA VAL A 70 -1.50 -5.26 15.15
C VAL A 70 -0.94 -6.13 16.25
N ALA A 71 0.07 -5.62 16.97
CA ALA A 71 0.63 -6.29 18.13
C ALA A 71 -0.44 -6.47 19.23
N PRO A 72 -0.38 -7.54 20.02
CA PRO A 72 -1.37 -7.81 21.09
C PRO A 72 -1.58 -6.63 22.04
N ALA A 73 -0.51 -5.90 22.38
CA ALA A 73 -0.57 -4.72 23.23
C ALA A 73 -1.39 -3.58 22.65
N ALA A 74 -1.43 -3.45 21.31
CA ALA A 74 -2.14 -2.39 20.59
C ALA A 74 -3.59 -2.75 20.25
N THR A 75 -3.97 -4.03 20.35
CA THR A 75 -5.26 -4.55 19.85
C THR A 75 -6.48 -3.83 20.44
N LYS A 76 -6.39 -3.42 21.71
CA LYS A 76 -7.48 -2.70 22.40
C LYS A 76 -7.54 -1.21 22.07
N SER A 77 -6.47 -0.65 21.51
CA SER A 77 -6.30 0.80 21.30
C SER A 77 -6.48 1.20 19.84
N VAL A 78 -6.29 0.28 18.91
CA VAL A 78 -6.48 0.53 17.47
C VAL A 78 -7.97 0.43 17.13
N ASN A 79 -8.50 1.53 16.56
CA ASN A 79 -9.89 1.59 16.13
C ASN A 79 -10.07 0.88 14.78
N GLU A 80 -11.14 0.10 14.64
CA GLU A 80 -11.48 -0.59 13.39
C GLU A 80 -11.60 0.35 12.19
N LYS A 81 -12.20 1.52 12.37
CA LYS A 81 -12.30 2.53 11.31
C LYS A 81 -10.93 2.99 10.83
N GLU A 82 -9.94 3.08 11.73
CA GLU A 82 -8.62 3.57 11.41
C GLU A 82 -7.79 2.54 10.62
N PHE A 83 -7.78 1.27 11.02
CA PHE A 83 -7.07 0.29 10.23
C PHE A 83 -7.77 0.01 8.88
N MET A 84 -9.11 0.06 8.84
CA MET A 84 -9.84 -0.01 7.57
C MET A 84 -9.57 1.21 6.67
N ARG A 85 -9.31 2.39 7.23
CA ARG A 85 -8.90 3.56 6.46
C ARG A 85 -7.55 3.34 5.80
N ALA A 86 -6.56 2.88 6.56
CA ALA A 86 -5.19 2.71 6.08
C ALA A 86 -5.04 1.55 5.08
N LEU A 87 -5.80 0.46 5.24
CA LEU A 87 -5.79 -0.67 4.32
C LEU A 87 -6.33 -0.28 2.94
N ARG A 88 -5.70 -0.77 1.87
CA ARG A 88 -6.29 -0.73 0.53
C ARG A 88 -7.50 -1.67 0.43
N PRO A 89 -8.41 -1.47 -0.53
CA PRO A 89 -9.48 -2.43 -0.81
C PRO A 89 -8.90 -3.83 -1.09
N GLY A 90 -9.39 -4.84 -0.38
CA GLY A 90 -8.85 -6.21 -0.40
C GLY A 90 -7.61 -6.41 0.48
N GLY A 91 -7.12 -5.38 1.16
CA GLY A 91 -6.04 -5.47 2.14
C GLY A 91 -6.48 -6.20 3.42
N VAL A 92 -5.52 -6.77 4.15
CA VAL A 92 -5.74 -7.68 5.27
C VAL A 92 -5.23 -7.07 6.57
N ALA A 93 -6.04 -7.08 7.61
CA ALA A 93 -5.61 -6.78 8.98
C ALA A 93 -5.54 -8.06 9.82
N LEU A 94 -4.42 -8.27 10.49
CA LEU A 94 -4.18 -9.33 11.46
C LEU A 94 -4.18 -8.73 12.87
N LEU A 95 -5.19 -9.09 13.68
CA LEU A 95 -5.40 -8.59 15.04
C LEU A 95 -5.34 -9.79 16.00
N GLY A 96 -4.15 -10.16 16.42
CA GLY A 96 -3.94 -11.41 17.14
C GLY A 96 -4.35 -12.60 16.28
N ASN A 97 -5.36 -13.36 16.73
CA ASN A 97 -5.89 -14.52 15.99
C ASN A 97 -7.05 -14.17 15.03
N LYS A 98 -7.44 -12.88 14.97
CA LYS A 98 -8.53 -12.44 14.11
C LYS A 98 -7.98 -11.84 12.83
N THR A 99 -8.52 -12.27 11.69
CA THR A 99 -8.24 -11.70 10.38
C THR A 99 -9.45 -10.89 9.92
N SER A 100 -9.20 -9.68 9.44
CA SER A 100 -10.21 -8.82 8.81
C SER A 100 -9.73 -8.41 7.43
N ILE A 101 -10.61 -8.42 6.43
CA ILE A 101 -10.31 -8.02 5.07
C ILE A 101 -11.13 -6.77 4.74
N LYS A 102 -10.47 -5.73 4.24
CA LYS A 102 -11.19 -4.54 3.77
C LYS A 102 -12.00 -4.88 2.52
N PRO A 103 -13.32 -4.71 2.54
CA PRO A 103 -14.14 -4.99 1.37
C PRO A 103 -13.79 -4.02 0.24
N ARG A 104 -13.92 -4.48 -1.00
CA ARG A 104 -13.90 -3.59 -2.18
C ARG A 104 -15.20 -2.79 -2.19
N ASN A 105 -15.08 -1.51 -2.55
CA ASN A 105 -16.27 -0.69 -2.71
C ASN A 105 -17.03 -1.15 -3.97
N LYS A 106 -18.29 -1.52 -3.80
CA LYS A 106 -19.18 -1.97 -4.90
C LYS A 106 -19.58 -0.85 -5.84
N GLU A 107 -19.38 0.39 -5.43
CA GLU A 107 -19.69 1.58 -6.23
C GLU A 107 -18.49 2.06 -7.08
N THR A 108 -17.36 1.35 -7.03
CA THR A 108 -16.23 1.55 -7.94
C THR A 108 -16.41 0.72 -9.19
N ASP A 109 -15.95 1.24 -10.30
CA ASP A 109 -16.02 0.61 -11.61
C ASP A 109 -14.63 0.16 -12.09
N ASN A 110 -14.59 -0.74 -13.06
CA ASN A 110 -13.39 -1.18 -13.74
C ASN A 110 -13.37 -0.61 -15.16
N TRP A 111 -12.21 -0.23 -15.62
CA TRP A 111 -11.95 0.18 -17.00
C TRP A 111 -11.15 -0.92 -17.70
N SER A 112 -11.81 -2.03 -18.02
CA SER A 112 -11.14 -3.27 -18.45
C SER A 112 -10.78 -3.32 -19.94
N HIS A 113 -11.31 -2.40 -20.73
CA HIS A 113 -11.09 -2.30 -22.17
C HIS A 113 -10.73 -0.88 -22.58
N THR A 114 -10.33 -0.68 -23.80
CA THR A 114 -9.94 0.64 -24.34
C THR A 114 -11.07 1.68 -24.17
N TYR A 115 -12.29 1.25 -24.31
CA TYR A 115 -13.49 2.07 -24.11
C TYR A 115 -14.35 1.49 -22.97
N HIS A 116 -13.77 1.41 -21.77
CA HIS A 116 -14.41 1.02 -20.52
C HIS A 116 -14.72 -0.49 -20.43
N GLY A 117 -15.64 -1.01 -21.18
CA GLY A 117 -16.11 -2.40 -21.12
C GLY A 117 -16.16 -3.09 -22.49
N PRO A 118 -16.54 -4.37 -22.54
CA PRO A 118 -16.65 -5.13 -23.78
C PRO A 118 -17.75 -4.60 -24.71
N ASP A 119 -18.65 -3.78 -24.20
CA ASP A 119 -19.73 -3.10 -24.94
C ASP A 119 -19.24 -1.85 -25.68
N ASN A 120 -17.97 -1.47 -25.51
CA ASN A 120 -17.35 -0.26 -26.07
C ASN A 120 -18.08 1.05 -25.70
N ASN A 121 -18.82 1.06 -24.60
CA ASN A 121 -19.44 2.27 -24.08
C ASN A 121 -18.42 3.00 -23.16
N PRO A 122 -17.96 4.21 -23.50
CA PRO A 122 -16.94 4.92 -22.72
C PRO A 122 -17.47 5.58 -21.44
N GLN A 123 -18.65 5.24 -21.00
CA GLN A 123 -19.21 5.76 -19.76
C GLN A 123 -18.87 4.88 -18.57
N SER A 124 -18.16 5.45 -17.58
CA SER A 124 -17.96 4.80 -16.29
C SER A 124 -19.23 4.83 -15.44
N THR A 125 -19.47 3.75 -14.72
CA THR A 125 -20.52 3.66 -13.68
C THR A 125 -19.98 3.97 -12.28
N ASP A 126 -18.71 4.38 -12.15
CA ASP A 126 -18.10 4.72 -10.87
C ASP A 126 -18.82 5.90 -10.19
N LYS A 127 -19.19 5.70 -8.92
CA LYS A 127 -19.88 6.70 -8.11
C LYS A 127 -18.99 7.31 -7.02
N VAL A 128 -17.74 6.82 -6.88
CA VAL A 128 -16.83 7.17 -5.80
C VAL A 128 -15.78 8.18 -6.24
N ALA A 129 -15.24 8.05 -7.44
CA ALA A 129 -14.25 8.96 -7.98
C ALA A 129 -14.87 10.32 -8.29
N ARG A 130 -14.54 11.33 -7.51
CA ARG A 130 -15.06 12.69 -7.62
C ARG A 130 -13.95 13.71 -7.45
N ALA A 131 -14.06 14.84 -8.14
CA ALA A 131 -13.16 15.98 -7.93
C ALA A 131 -13.30 16.56 -6.50
N PRO A 132 -12.24 17.17 -5.92
CA PRO A 132 -10.93 17.34 -6.52
C PRO A 132 -10.09 16.06 -6.52
N TYR A 133 -9.41 15.78 -7.62
CA TYR A 133 -8.50 14.63 -7.73
C TYR A 133 -7.13 15.01 -7.17
N LEU A 134 -6.67 14.27 -6.16
CA LEU A 134 -5.38 14.50 -5.52
C LEU A 134 -4.42 13.37 -5.87
N THR A 135 -3.16 13.72 -6.17
CA THR A 135 -2.10 12.73 -6.33
C THR A 135 -1.79 12.08 -4.99
N GLN A 136 -1.94 10.78 -4.91
CA GLN A 136 -1.67 10.02 -3.70
C GLN A 136 -0.21 9.52 -3.64
N PHE A 137 0.35 9.15 -4.77
CA PHE A 137 1.74 8.73 -4.93
C PHE A 137 2.19 8.89 -6.39
N VAL A 138 3.48 8.87 -6.58
CA VAL A 138 4.11 8.82 -7.91
C VAL A 138 4.83 7.49 -8.03
N ALA A 139 4.47 6.71 -9.05
CA ALA A 139 5.09 5.43 -9.34
C ALA A 139 6.23 5.56 -10.36
N GLU A 140 7.14 4.60 -10.37
CA GLU A 140 8.13 4.46 -11.43
C GLU A 140 7.50 3.80 -12.69
N PRO A 141 7.97 4.11 -13.88
CA PRO A 141 8.98 5.13 -14.18
C PRO A 141 8.42 6.56 -14.08
N LYS A 142 9.18 7.48 -13.47
CA LYS A 142 8.78 8.89 -13.28
C LYS A 142 8.55 9.61 -14.61
N PHE A 143 9.28 9.20 -15.62
CA PHE A 143 9.15 9.71 -16.98
C PHE A 143 8.78 8.55 -17.89
N SER A 144 7.59 8.56 -18.37
CA SER A 144 7.11 7.60 -19.37
C SER A 144 6.48 8.32 -20.54
N PRO A 145 6.58 7.77 -21.76
CA PRO A 145 5.78 8.25 -22.87
C PRO A 145 4.29 8.09 -22.53
N MET A 146 3.45 8.84 -23.19
CA MET A 146 2.01 8.67 -23.02
C MET A 146 1.63 7.22 -23.36
N PRO A 147 0.94 6.49 -22.49
CA PRO A 147 0.56 5.12 -22.77
C PRO A 147 -0.38 5.07 -23.97
N GLN A 148 -0.16 4.13 -24.86
CA GLN A 148 -1.02 3.89 -26.01
C GLN A 148 -2.39 3.38 -25.59
N VAL A 149 -2.41 2.50 -24.59
CA VAL A 149 -3.62 1.95 -23.98
C VAL A 149 -3.44 1.89 -22.47
N SER A 150 -4.47 2.24 -21.74
CA SER A 150 -4.54 2.04 -20.29
C SER A 150 -5.84 1.33 -19.95
N VAL A 151 -5.76 0.29 -19.14
CA VAL A 151 -6.92 -0.42 -18.59
C VAL A 151 -6.79 -0.58 -17.10
N GLY A 152 -7.89 -0.61 -16.39
CA GLY A 152 -7.92 -0.73 -14.93
C GLY A 152 -8.93 -1.78 -14.47
N ALA A 153 -8.47 -2.75 -13.73
CA ALA A 153 -9.32 -3.77 -13.15
C ALA A 153 -8.77 -4.31 -11.84
N GLY A 154 -9.66 -4.62 -10.92
CA GLY A 154 -9.28 -5.24 -9.65
C GLY A 154 -8.31 -4.43 -8.78
N GLY A 155 -8.31 -3.08 -8.89
CA GLY A 155 -7.42 -2.18 -8.19
C GLY A 155 -6.00 -2.13 -8.79
N ARG A 156 -5.81 -2.55 -10.02
CA ARG A 156 -4.57 -2.46 -10.79
C ARG A 156 -4.80 -1.67 -12.05
N ILE A 157 -3.77 -0.95 -12.50
CA ILE A 157 -3.75 -0.24 -13.77
C ILE A 157 -2.67 -0.87 -14.63
N PHE A 158 -3.03 -1.26 -15.85
CA PHE A 158 -2.12 -1.79 -16.86
C PHE A 158 -1.96 -0.74 -17.96
N LYS A 159 -0.71 -0.38 -18.24
CA LYS A 159 -0.37 0.62 -19.25
C LYS A 159 0.56 0.00 -20.28
N ALA A 160 0.15 -0.02 -21.53
CA ALA A 160 1.01 -0.38 -22.64
C ALA A 160 1.74 0.88 -23.14
N PHE A 161 3.06 0.88 -23.05
CA PHE A 161 3.86 1.97 -23.56
C PHE A 161 4.15 1.74 -25.05
N GLY A 162 3.54 2.56 -25.90
CA GLY A 162 3.74 2.53 -27.34
C GLY A 162 5.09 3.14 -27.76
N HIS A 163 5.39 3.06 -29.03
CA HIS A 163 6.68 3.42 -29.66
C HIS A 163 6.90 4.93 -29.89
N ILE A 164 6.22 5.80 -29.18
CA ILE A 164 6.27 7.27 -29.42
C ILE A 164 7.61 7.90 -28.97
N ALA A 165 8.37 7.23 -28.11
CA ALA A 165 9.66 7.75 -27.67
C ALA A 165 10.80 6.74 -27.94
N HIS A 166 11.76 7.14 -28.75
CA HIS A 166 12.92 6.30 -29.13
C HIS A 166 13.79 5.81 -27.95
N LYS A 167 13.60 6.37 -26.76
CA LYS A 167 14.37 6.01 -25.54
C LYS A 167 13.55 5.29 -24.49
N ALA A 168 12.28 5.01 -24.73
CA ALA A 168 11.44 4.28 -23.77
C ALA A 168 11.41 2.79 -24.10
N ASN A 169 11.27 1.96 -23.07
CA ASN A 169 11.05 0.53 -23.25
C ASN A 169 9.67 0.34 -23.93
N GLN A 170 9.69 -0.07 -25.18
CA GLN A 170 8.51 -0.05 -26.07
C GLN A 170 7.53 -1.19 -25.81
N ASN A 171 7.91 -2.19 -25.01
CA ASN A 171 7.11 -3.38 -24.75
C ASN A 171 6.84 -3.60 -23.28
N ALA A 172 6.98 -2.56 -22.45
CA ALA A 172 6.68 -2.67 -21.02
C ALA A 172 5.17 -2.49 -20.77
N VAL A 173 4.63 -3.36 -19.93
CA VAL A 173 3.31 -3.23 -19.33
C VAL A 173 3.51 -3.06 -17.82
N LEU A 174 2.97 -2.01 -17.25
CA LEU A 174 2.96 -1.74 -15.82
C LEU A 174 1.59 -2.00 -15.21
#